data_4dfac42c50104adac831300d049907bc
#
_entry.id   4dfac42c50104adac831300d049907bc
#
_cell.length_a   1.000
_cell.length_b   1.000
_cell.length_c   1.000
_cell.angle_alpha   90.00
_cell.angle_beta   90.00
_cell.angle_gamma   90.00
#
_symmetry.space_group_name_H-M   'P 1'
#
loop_
_entity.id
_entity.type
_entity.pdbx_description
1 polymer ?
#
loop_
_entity_poly.entity_id
_entity_poly.type
_entity_poly.pdbx_seq_one_letter_code
_entity_poly.pdbx_strand_id
1 'polypeptide(L)'
;MFRSALLGIFVLSSVLGCSGQKLETKPAITVWHWMTDRDAAFQKLAKKYETLTGIKINFELYAPSEAYSQKIRAAAQGVNLPDIFGILGEKSDFASFIKAGHILDLTSYMEANDNSWKNNFFLKALAVNEFLAGNSYGINPGIYGVPIDIMTIQIVYNKKLFSQLGLNPARPPKTLQEFLDIGPKLQAQGIQGLVSGWGEVWMINCLATDYAFNIMGKDKVLATIRGEVPYTDPEWVKVFDVFKQMRDSGVLANGIVTMINKTAEQIFANEKAVFAFNGAWCVNVYKGMNPNLEYGVMLPPQASSEYPMAIWGGAGSSFMVNARSKNKEEVVKFLTWLTDQDQQANLAQATNNLPANKNSLSKIPEILAQFARGMDYATHPNIWGVSEFSLVIEAFENGIQSIIIGEKTPEQVAAEVQRIKERELAKKNAK
;
A
#
# COMPACT_ATOMS: atom_id res chain seq x y z
N MET A 1 -1.11 -16.94 104.14
CA MET A 1 -1.66 -17.90 103.16
C MET A 1 -2.69 -17.11 102.33
N PHE A 2 -2.28 -16.56 101.27
CA PHE A 2 -3.14 -15.78 100.34
C PHE A 2 -3.17 -16.45 98.94
N ARG A 3 -4.34 -16.89 98.53
CA ARG A 3 -4.60 -17.34 97.18
C ARG A 3 -5.08 -16.18 96.31
N SER A 4 -4.30 -15.81 95.33
CA SER A 4 -4.70 -14.86 94.33
C SER A 4 -5.36 -15.58 93.14
N ALA A 5 -6.59 -15.19 92.81
CA ALA A 5 -7.31 -15.64 91.63
C ALA A 5 -6.96 -14.71 90.43
N LEU A 6 -6.46 -15.27 89.36
CA LEU A 6 -6.28 -14.57 88.08
C LEU A 6 -7.57 -14.69 87.26
N LEU A 7 -8.16 -13.56 86.92
CA LEU A 7 -9.28 -13.42 86.03
C LEU A 7 -8.68 -13.31 84.58
N GLY A 8 -8.91 -14.30 83.75
CA GLY A 8 -8.55 -14.22 82.35
C GLY A 8 -9.60 -13.45 81.51
N ILE A 9 -9.19 -12.36 80.90
CA ILE A 9 -10.03 -11.62 79.93
C ILE A 9 -9.80 -12.19 78.55
N PHE A 10 -10.82 -12.84 77.95
CA PHE A 10 -10.84 -13.25 76.57
C PHE A 10 -11.20 -12.06 75.68
N VAL A 11 -10.23 -11.52 74.95
CA VAL A 11 -10.46 -10.53 73.89
C VAL A 11 -10.80 -11.27 72.60
N LEU A 12 -12.05 -11.22 72.17
CA LEU A 12 -12.52 -11.72 70.89
C LEU A 12 -12.07 -10.75 69.78
N SER A 13 -10.98 -11.06 69.08
CA SER A 13 -10.54 -10.29 67.90
C SER A 13 -11.41 -10.71 66.72
N SER A 14 -12.38 -9.89 66.34
CA SER A 14 -13.12 -10.00 65.09
C SER A 14 -12.18 -9.60 63.91
N VAL A 15 -11.67 -10.56 63.19
CA VAL A 15 -10.97 -10.35 61.94
C VAL A 15 -11.99 -10.00 60.86
N LEU A 16 -12.15 -8.73 60.60
CA LEU A 16 -12.81 -8.21 59.38
C LEU A 16 -11.94 -8.58 58.20
N GLY A 17 -12.29 -9.65 57.51
CA GLY A 17 -11.73 -10.02 56.23
C GLY A 17 -12.12 -8.97 55.18
N CYS A 18 -11.26 -7.96 54.92
CA CYS A 18 -11.32 -7.19 53.67
C CYS A 18 -11.02 -8.15 52.52
N SER A 19 -12.06 -8.65 51.85
CA SER A 19 -11.96 -9.19 50.51
C SER A 19 -11.55 -8.07 49.57
N GLY A 20 -10.23 -7.85 49.42
CA GLY A 20 -9.68 -7.00 48.37
C GLY A 20 -10.13 -7.59 47.05
N GLN A 21 -11.17 -6.99 46.42
CA GLN A 21 -11.38 -7.18 44.99
C GLN A 21 -10.06 -6.85 44.31
N LYS A 22 -9.35 -7.87 43.80
CA LYS A 22 -8.31 -7.65 42.82
C LYS A 22 -8.98 -6.88 41.69
N LEU A 23 -8.70 -5.60 41.57
CA LEU A 23 -8.97 -4.85 40.37
C LEU A 23 -8.27 -5.64 39.25
N GLU A 24 -9.06 -6.35 38.43
CA GLU A 24 -8.54 -6.94 37.21
C GLU A 24 -7.99 -5.79 36.38
N THR A 25 -6.67 -5.68 36.37
CA THR A 25 -5.99 -4.73 35.48
C THR A 25 -6.28 -5.19 34.07
N LYS A 26 -7.07 -4.41 33.32
CA LYS A 26 -7.35 -4.69 31.92
C LYS A 26 -6.03 -4.80 31.15
N PRO A 27 -5.94 -5.69 30.15
CA PRO A 27 -4.71 -5.87 29.40
C PRO A 27 -4.30 -4.60 28.68
N ALA A 28 -2.99 -4.35 28.59
CA ALA A 28 -2.43 -3.37 27.69
C ALA A 28 -1.99 -4.09 26.41
N ILE A 29 -2.37 -3.54 25.26
CA ILE A 29 -2.02 -4.05 23.94
C ILE A 29 -0.89 -3.21 23.38
N THR A 30 0.18 -3.83 22.91
CA THR A 30 1.35 -3.16 22.31
C THR A 30 1.31 -3.29 20.79
N VAL A 31 1.48 -2.16 20.09
CA VAL A 31 1.47 -2.06 18.63
C VAL A 31 2.78 -1.43 18.16
N TRP A 32 3.55 -2.14 17.34
CA TRP A 32 4.75 -1.58 16.72
C TRP A 32 4.48 -1.19 15.28
N HIS A 33 4.90 0.03 14.89
CA HIS A 33 4.74 0.54 13.53
C HIS A 33 5.89 1.48 13.12
N TRP A 34 5.94 1.83 11.81
CA TRP A 34 6.96 2.71 11.20
C TRP A 34 6.38 4.01 10.61
N MET A 35 5.06 4.16 10.64
CA MET A 35 4.29 5.20 9.95
C MET A 35 4.34 6.52 10.70
N THR A 36 5.39 7.32 10.44
CA THR A 36 5.62 8.61 11.12
C THR A 36 4.51 9.62 10.90
N ASP A 37 3.92 9.63 9.70
CA ASP A 37 2.81 10.50 9.30
C ASP A 37 1.48 10.17 10.01
N ARG A 38 1.35 8.98 10.59
CA ARG A 38 0.13 8.47 11.24
C ARG A 38 0.22 8.37 12.74
N ASP A 39 1.42 8.46 13.32
CA ASP A 39 1.62 8.23 14.76
C ASP A 39 0.71 9.11 15.62
N ALA A 40 0.65 10.41 15.36
CA ALA A 40 -0.22 11.33 16.13
C ALA A 40 -1.71 10.96 16.03
N ALA A 41 -2.17 10.44 14.89
CA ALA A 41 -3.54 9.99 14.72
C ALA A 41 -3.78 8.66 15.45
N PHE A 42 -2.84 7.72 15.40
CA PHE A 42 -2.91 6.48 16.16
C PHE A 42 -2.95 6.72 17.68
N GLN A 43 -2.13 7.62 18.20
CA GLN A 43 -2.16 7.98 19.63
C GLN A 43 -3.53 8.54 20.08
N LYS A 44 -4.17 9.37 19.23
CA LYS A 44 -5.53 9.87 19.50
C LYS A 44 -6.57 8.75 19.49
N LEU A 45 -6.49 7.83 18.53
CA LEU A 45 -7.39 6.68 18.44
C LEU A 45 -7.17 5.72 19.60
N ALA A 46 -5.93 5.49 20.03
CA ALA A 46 -5.62 4.71 21.23
C ALA A 46 -6.31 5.26 22.47
N LYS A 47 -6.17 6.56 22.71
CA LYS A 47 -6.83 7.23 23.84
C LYS A 47 -8.36 7.15 23.76
N LYS A 48 -8.94 7.29 22.57
CA LYS A 48 -10.37 7.12 22.34
C LYS A 48 -10.83 5.71 22.69
N TYR A 49 -10.10 4.68 22.24
CA TYR A 49 -10.40 3.29 22.53
C TYR A 49 -10.30 2.98 24.04
N GLU A 50 -9.25 3.47 24.69
CA GLU A 50 -9.06 3.34 26.13
C GLU A 50 -10.23 3.97 26.91
N THR A 51 -10.68 5.16 26.50
CA THR A 51 -11.83 5.82 27.12
C THR A 51 -13.11 5.00 26.98
N LEU A 52 -13.31 4.35 25.82
CA LEU A 52 -14.50 3.55 25.53
C LEU A 52 -14.52 2.20 26.24
N THR A 53 -13.36 1.55 26.36
CA THR A 53 -13.26 0.15 26.76
C THR A 53 -12.50 -0.06 28.05
N GLY A 54 -11.69 0.92 28.45
CA GLY A 54 -10.72 0.81 29.55
C GLY A 54 -9.49 -0.03 29.21
N ILE A 55 -9.30 -0.45 27.93
CA ILE A 55 -8.13 -1.21 27.45
C ILE A 55 -7.13 -0.22 26.89
N LYS A 56 -5.91 -0.25 27.43
CA LYS A 56 -4.83 0.64 26.99
C LYS A 56 -4.19 0.09 25.72
N ILE A 57 -4.01 0.95 24.70
CA ILE A 57 -3.28 0.65 23.49
C ILE A 57 -1.99 1.46 23.48
N ASN A 58 -0.85 0.80 23.42
CA ASN A 58 0.47 1.43 23.38
C ASN A 58 1.01 1.33 21.94
N PHE A 59 0.90 2.43 21.16
CA PHE A 59 1.58 2.53 19.89
C PHE A 59 3.04 2.94 20.10
N GLU A 60 3.96 2.18 19.51
CA GLU A 60 5.39 2.44 19.55
C GLU A 60 5.91 2.63 18.11
N LEU A 61 6.38 3.83 17.82
CA LEU A 61 6.94 4.20 16.51
C LEU A 61 8.42 3.83 16.44
N TYR A 62 8.80 3.11 15.40
CA TYR A 62 10.17 2.79 15.05
C TYR A 62 10.44 3.22 13.60
N ALA A 63 11.23 4.27 13.43
CA ALA A 63 11.60 4.82 12.13
C ALA A 63 13.13 4.96 12.02
N PRO A 64 13.71 4.93 10.82
CA PRO A 64 13.06 4.73 9.51
C PRO A 64 12.57 3.30 9.28
N SER A 65 11.84 3.08 8.19
CA SER A 65 11.24 1.78 7.82
C SER A 65 12.23 0.61 7.85
N GLU A 66 13.47 0.85 7.48
CA GLU A 66 14.53 -0.15 7.46
C GLU A 66 14.93 -0.60 8.87
N ALA A 67 15.09 0.35 9.79
CA ALA A 67 15.36 0.07 11.22
C ALA A 67 14.20 -0.70 11.85
N TYR A 68 12.95 -0.35 11.49
CA TYR A 68 11.77 -1.11 11.90
C TYR A 68 11.80 -2.56 11.39
N SER A 69 12.10 -2.78 10.11
CA SER A 69 12.18 -4.12 9.52
C SER A 69 13.22 -4.99 10.20
N GLN A 70 14.39 -4.43 10.52
CA GLN A 70 15.44 -5.13 11.27
C GLN A 70 14.98 -5.49 12.69
N LYS A 71 14.32 -4.54 13.38
CA LYS A 71 13.78 -4.75 14.73
C LYS A 71 12.73 -5.87 14.76
N ILE A 72 11.80 -5.90 13.82
CA ILE A 72 10.76 -6.95 13.72
C ILE A 72 11.39 -8.32 13.49
N ARG A 73 12.37 -8.42 12.59
CA ARG A 73 13.09 -9.68 12.34
C ARG A 73 13.84 -10.17 13.58
N ALA A 74 14.52 -9.28 14.30
CA ALA A 74 15.21 -9.62 15.54
C ALA A 74 14.22 -10.05 16.64
N ALA A 75 13.10 -9.33 16.78
CA ALA A 75 12.06 -9.66 17.75
C ALA A 75 11.39 -11.02 17.45
N ALA A 76 11.20 -11.36 16.18
CA ALA A 76 10.67 -12.67 15.75
C ALA A 76 11.61 -13.81 16.15
N GLN A 77 12.93 -13.64 15.94
CA GLN A 77 13.93 -14.62 16.37
C GLN A 77 13.99 -14.76 17.90
N GLY A 78 13.88 -13.66 18.63
CA GLY A 78 13.89 -13.63 20.11
C GLY A 78 12.54 -13.97 20.76
N VAL A 79 11.50 -14.23 19.96
CA VAL A 79 10.12 -14.49 20.44
C VAL A 79 9.53 -13.32 21.28
N ASN A 80 9.94 -12.09 20.96
CA ASN A 80 9.56 -10.87 21.67
C ASN A 80 8.75 -9.88 20.78
N LEU A 81 7.96 -10.41 19.83
CA LEU A 81 7.05 -9.60 19.02
C LEU A 81 5.96 -8.96 19.90
N PRO A 82 5.54 -7.71 19.59
CA PRO A 82 4.38 -7.09 20.25
C PRO A 82 3.08 -7.83 19.90
N ASP A 83 1.97 -7.42 20.50
CA ASP A 83 0.66 -8.01 20.19
C ASP A 83 0.23 -7.77 18.75
N ILE A 84 0.55 -6.57 18.22
CA ILE A 84 0.26 -6.14 16.85
C ILE A 84 1.54 -5.58 16.23
N PHE A 85 1.81 -5.94 14.98
CA PHE A 85 2.93 -5.42 14.20
C PHE A 85 2.62 -5.41 12.71
N GLY A 86 3.39 -4.67 11.92
CA GLY A 86 3.33 -4.74 10.46
C GLY A 86 4.54 -5.45 9.88
N ILE A 87 4.45 -5.89 8.64
CA ILE A 87 5.57 -6.44 7.87
C ILE A 87 5.76 -5.56 6.64
N LEU A 88 6.98 -5.06 6.49
CA LEU A 88 7.47 -4.40 5.28
C LEU A 88 8.21 -5.43 4.44
N GLY A 89 7.98 -5.41 3.15
CA GLY A 89 8.63 -6.32 2.22
C GLY A 89 7.65 -7.05 1.31
N GLU A 90 8.15 -8.09 0.68
CA GLU A 90 7.40 -8.88 -0.30
C GLU A 90 6.50 -9.94 0.37
N LYS A 91 5.63 -10.54 -0.43
CA LYS A 91 4.75 -11.64 0.00
C LYS A 91 5.53 -12.83 0.58
N SER A 92 6.76 -13.05 0.12
CA SER A 92 7.71 -14.07 0.62
C SER A 92 8.14 -13.82 2.08
N ASP A 93 8.40 -12.55 2.44
CA ASP A 93 8.72 -12.18 3.82
C ASP A 93 7.52 -12.49 4.74
N PHE A 94 6.33 -12.07 4.31
CA PHE A 94 5.09 -12.33 5.04
C PHE A 94 4.87 -13.85 5.24
N ALA A 95 5.01 -14.64 4.16
CA ALA A 95 4.91 -16.10 4.22
C ALA A 95 5.90 -16.73 5.21
N SER A 96 7.11 -16.19 5.29
CA SER A 96 8.15 -16.67 6.23
C SER A 96 7.74 -16.49 7.68
N PHE A 97 7.14 -15.36 8.05
CA PHE A 97 6.62 -15.11 9.39
C PHE A 97 5.43 -16.03 9.73
N ILE A 98 4.56 -16.33 8.75
CA ILE A 98 3.45 -17.29 8.95
C ILE A 98 3.99 -18.70 9.19
N LYS A 99 4.94 -19.18 8.37
CA LYS A 99 5.58 -20.49 8.54
C LYS A 99 6.27 -20.65 9.89
N ALA A 100 6.86 -19.59 10.41
CA ALA A 100 7.50 -19.57 11.73
C ALA A 100 6.49 -19.52 12.89
N GLY A 101 5.18 -19.47 12.61
CA GLY A 101 4.12 -19.44 13.62
C GLY A 101 4.06 -18.12 14.41
N HIS A 102 4.44 -17.02 13.78
CA HIS A 102 4.40 -15.69 14.41
C HIS A 102 3.08 -14.95 14.19
N ILE A 103 2.31 -15.32 13.17
CA ILE A 103 1.10 -14.60 12.75
C ILE A 103 -0.13 -15.46 12.96
N LEU A 104 -1.16 -14.87 13.57
CA LEU A 104 -2.46 -15.49 13.77
C LEU A 104 -3.24 -15.52 12.45
N ASP A 105 -3.85 -16.68 12.17
CA ASP A 105 -4.87 -16.78 11.12
C ASP A 105 -6.15 -16.06 11.58
N LEU A 106 -6.56 -15.05 10.82
CA LEU A 106 -7.73 -14.22 11.13
C LEU A 106 -8.98 -14.65 10.37
N THR A 107 -8.92 -15.71 9.57
CA THR A 107 -10.02 -16.13 8.68
C THR A 107 -11.33 -16.29 9.43
N SER A 108 -11.34 -17.04 10.54
CA SER A 108 -12.55 -17.24 11.33
C SER A 108 -13.13 -15.97 11.94
N TYR A 109 -12.31 -15.01 12.32
CA TYR A 109 -12.75 -13.71 12.83
C TYR A 109 -13.30 -12.82 11.70
N MET A 110 -12.65 -12.83 10.54
CA MET A 110 -13.05 -12.03 9.37
C MET A 110 -14.37 -12.52 8.77
N GLU A 111 -14.60 -13.83 8.82
CA GLU A 111 -15.77 -14.50 8.25
C GLU A 111 -16.92 -14.67 9.24
N ALA A 112 -16.72 -14.33 10.51
CA ALA A 112 -17.79 -14.32 11.51
C ALA A 112 -18.92 -13.34 11.13
N ASN A 113 -20.14 -13.62 11.63
CA ASN A 113 -21.32 -12.76 11.44
C ASN A 113 -21.55 -12.39 9.96
N ASP A 114 -21.67 -13.37 9.10
CA ASP A 114 -21.88 -13.22 7.65
C ASP A 114 -20.79 -12.37 6.96
N ASN A 115 -19.54 -12.57 7.34
CA ASN A 115 -18.37 -11.83 6.84
C ASN A 115 -18.45 -10.32 7.10
N SER A 116 -19.12 -9.88 8.14
CA SER A 116 -19.39 -8.46 8.38
C SER A 116 -18.12 -7.62 8.44
N TRP A 117 -17.03 -8.14 9.04
CA TRP A 117 -15.75 -7.44 9.06
C TRP A 117 -15.03 -7.51 7.72
N LYS A 118 -14.93 -8.69 7.11
CA LYS A 118 -14.32 -8.92 5.79
C LYS A 118 -14.95 -8.01 4.71
N ASN A 119 -16.27 -7.91 4.71
CA ASN A 119 -17.04 -7.15 3.72
C ASN A 119 -16.84 -5.62 3.80
N ASN A 120 -16.26 -5.10 4.87
CA ASN A 120 -15.96 -3.67 4.98
C ASN A 120 -14.76 -3.24 4.12
N PHE A 121 -13.86 -4.17 3.79
CA PHE A 121 -12.64 -3.85 3.07
C PHE A 121 -12.82 -3.86 1.55
N PHE A 122 -11.98 -3.11 0.86
CA PHE A 122 -11.76 -3.31 -0.56
C PHE A 122 -11.14 -4.70 -0.78
N LEU A 123 -11.71 -5.48 -1.68
CA LEU A 123 -11.25 -6.85 -1.95
C LEU A 123 -9.76 -6.92 -2.33
N LYS A 124 -9.30 -5.95 -3.13
CA LYS A 124 -7.89 -5.88 -3.54
C LYS A 124 -6.94 -5.55 -2.39
N ALA A 125 -7.39 -4.76 -1.42
CA ALA A 125 -6.60 -4.50 -0.21
C ALA A 125 -6.51 -5.74 0.68
N LEU A 126 -7.61 -6.45 0.83
CA LEU A 126 -7.63 -7.68 1.62
C LEU A 126 -6.80 -8.79 0.96
N ALA A 127 -6.85 -8.93 -0.37
CA ALA A 127 -6.12 -9.94 -1.13
C ALA A 127 -4.60 -9.91 -0.91
N VAL A 128 -4.02 -8.75 -0.58
CA VAL A 128 -2.60 -8.63 -0.20
C VAL A 128 -2.30 -9.43 1.08
N ASN A 129 -3.27 -9.52 1.98
CA ASN A 129 -3.17 -10.19 3.29
C ASN A 129 -3.70 -11.64 3.25
N GLU A 130 -4.19 -12.11 2.12
CA GLU A 130 -4.78 -13.43 1.92
C GLU A 130 -3.81 -14.36 1.18
N PHE A 131 -3.80 -15.64 1.59
CA PHE A 131 -3.17 -16.73 0.86
C PHE A 131 -4.27 -17.67 0.37
N LEU A 132 -4.27 -17.91 -0.94
CA LEU A 132 -5.24 -18.80 -1.59
C LEU A 132 -4.74 -20.25 -1.64
N ALA A 133 -5.63 -21.20 -1.86
CA ALA A 133 -5.25 -22.58 -2.10
C ALA A 133 -4.30 -22.71 -3.28
N GLY A 134 -3.28 -23.57 -3.17
CA GLY A 134 -2.29 -23.79 -4.23
C GLY A 134 -1.27 -22.65 -4.40
N ASN A 135 -1.16 -21.71 -3.43
CA ASN A 135 -0.15 -20.67 -3.50
C ASN A 135 1.28 -21.23 -3.50
N SER A 136 2.20 -20.58 -4.22
CA SER A 136 3.60 -21.01 -4.37
C SER A 136 4.42 -20.90 -3.08
N TYR A 137 3.88 -20.28 -2.06
CA TYR A 137 4.57 -20.08 -0.77
C TYR A 137 4.37 -21.26 0.21
N GLY A 138 3.47 -22.21 -0.09
CA GLY A 138 3.18 -23.35 0.79
C GLY A 138 2.55 -22.92 2.14
N ILE A 139 1.73 -21.88 2.11
CA ILE A 139 0.95 -21.39 3.26
C ILE A 139 -0.47 -21.95 3.16
N ASN A 140 -1.05 -22.33 4.29
CA ASN A 140 -2.45 -22.70 4.35
C ASN A 140 -3.34 -21.52 3.87
N PRO A 141 -4.41 -21.81 3.11
CA PRO A 141 -5.35 -20.76 2.72
C PRO A 141 -5.88 -20.04 3.96
N GLY A 142 -5.92 -18.70 3.90
CA GLY A 142 -6.41 -17.90 5.01
C GLY A 142 -6.05 -16.42 4.89
N ILE A 143 -6.57 -15.63 5.84
CA ILE A 143 -6.35 -14.20 5.97
C ILE A 143 -5.45 -13.95 7.17
N TYR A 144 -4.27 -13.37 6.95
CA TYR A 144 -3.21 -13.26 7.95
C TYR A 144 -2.86 -11.83 8.34
N GLY A 145 -3.59 -10.84 7.81
CA GLY A 145 -3.37 -9.42 8.13
C GLY A 145 -4.61 -8.58 7.92
N VAL A 146 -4.62 -7.43 8.56
CA VAL A 146 -5.70 -6.45 8.50
C VAL A 146 -5.20 -5.21 7.76
N PRO A 147 -5.75 -4.85 6.59
CA PRO A 147 -5.36 -3.63 5.91
C PRO A 147 -5.78 -2.41 6.73
N ILE A 148 -4.86 -1.49 6.96
CA ILE A 148 -5.09 -0.25 7.74
C ILE A 148 -5.38 0.93 6.82
N ASP A 149 -4.80 0.90 5.65
CA ASP A 149 -5.05 1.84 4.56
C ASP A 149 -4.87 1.15 3.21
N ILE A 150 -5.23 1.88 2.16
CA ILE A 150 -4.98 1.47 0.78
C ILE A 150 -4.09 2.49 0.09
N MET A 151 -3.48 2.05 -1.00
CA MET A 151 -2.67 2.87 -1.88
C MET A 151 -3.06 2.58 -3.32
N THR A 152 -3.17 3.62 -4.13
CA THR A 152 -3.25 3.54 -5.58
C THR A 152 -2.29 4.54 -6.20
N ILE A 153 -1.69 4.20 -7.34
CA ILE A 153 -0.84 5.08 -8.13
C ILE A 153 -1.60 5.39 -9.40
N GLN A 154 -1.83 6.67 -9.67
CA GLN A 154 -2.66 7.13 -10.78
C GLN A 154 -2.07 8.41 -11.37
N ILE A 155 -2.67 8.92 -12.44
CA ILE A 155 -2.34 10.22 -12.97
C ILE A 155 -3.23 11.28 -12.31
N VAL A 156 -2.61 12.32 -11.77
CA VAL A 156 -3.31 13.55 -11.38
C VAL A 156 -3.11 14.61 -12.46
N TYR A 157 -4.10 15.49 -12.63
CA TYR A 157 -4.03 16.58 -13.61
C TYR A 157 -4.45 17.91 -13.00
N ASN A 158 -3.73 18.98 -13.37
CA ASN A 158 -4.00 20.34 -12.90
C ASN A 158 -5.16 20.94 -13.71
N LYS A 159 -6.29 21.24 -13.06
CA LYS A 159 -7.50 21.73 -13.71
C LYS A 159 -7.35 23.14 -14.29
N LYS A 160 -6.56 24.00 -13.65
CA LYS A 160 -6.28 25.35 -14.11
C LYS A 160 -5.45 25.32 -15.40
N LEU A 161 -4.36 24.55 -15.41
CA LEU A 161 -3.53 24.40 -16.61
C LEU A 161 -4.29 23.71 -17.76
N PHE A 162 -5.18 22.75 -17.45
CA PHE A 162 -6.09 22.17 -18.44
C PHE A 162 -6.92 23.24 -19.15
N SER A 163 -7.55 24.13 -18.38
CA SER A 163 -8.35 25.24 -18.93
C SER A 163 -7.49 26.20 -19.76
N GLN A 164 -6.26 26.51 -19.34
CA GLN A 164 -5.32 27.34 -20.08
C GLN A 164 -4.94 26.74 -21.45
N LEU A 165 -4.82 25.41 -21.52
CA LEU A 165 -4.56 24.69 -22.78
C LEU A 165 -5.79 24.53 -23.68
N GLY A 166 -6.96 25.09 -23.28
CA GLY A 166 -8.21 24.92 -24.00
C GLY A 166 -8.80 23.50 -23.86
N LEU A 167 -8.40 22.75 -22.81
CA LEU A 167 -8.92 21.43 -22.49
C LEU A 167 -10.06 21.55 -21.47
N ASN A 168 -10.97 20.58 -21.48
CA ASN A 168 -12.07 20.53 -20.52
C ASN A 168 -11.65 19.77 -19.24
N PRO A 169 -11.53 20.42 -18.07
CA PRO A 169 -11.16 19.74 -16.82
C PRO A 169 -12.14 18.66 -16.34
N ALA A 170 -13.39 18.66 -16.83
CA ALA A 170 -14.37 17.62 -16.54
C ALA A 170 -14.23 16.38 -17.45
N ARG A 171 -13.36 16.44 -18.46
CA ARG A 171 -13.18 15.38 -19.45
C ARG A 171 -11.68 15.14 -19.70
N PRO A 172 -10.94 14.60 -18.73
CA PRO A 172 -9.54 14.24 -18.94
C PRO A 172 -9.42 13.13 -20.00
N PRO A 173 -8.24 13.00 -20.66
CA PRO A 173 -8.02 11.99 -21.70
C PRO A 173 -8.24 10.57 -21.18
N LYS A 174 -8.92 9.75 -21.98
CA LYS A 174 -9.23 8.35 -21.66
C LYS A 174 -8.41 7.38 -22.49
N THR A 175 -7.97 7.77 -23.65
CA THR A 175 -7.15 6.97 -24.56
C THR A 175 -5.73 7.52 -24.63
N LEU A 176 -4.76 6.64 -24.93
CA LEU A 176 -3.37 7.06 -25.14
C LEU A 176 -3.28 8.13 -26.23
N GLN A 177 -4.02 8.00 -27.34
CA GLN A 177 -3.99 8.98 -28.41
C GLN A 177 -4.45 10.37 -27.93
N GLU A 178 -5.58 10.46 -27.21
CA GLU A 178 -6.04 11.73 -26.62
C GLU A 178 -4.98 12.36 -25.69
N PHE A 179 -4.23 11.55 -24.98
CA PHE A 179 -3.17 12.00 -24.08
C PHE A 179 -1.95 12.51 -24.87
N LEU A 180 -1.53 11.79 -25.90
CA LEU A 180 -0.41 12.18 -26.78
C LEU A 180 -0.72 13.48 -27.54
N ASP A 181 -1.96 13.70 -27.98
CA ASP A 181 -2.41 14.89 -28.71
C ASP A 181 -2.29 16.19 -27.88
N ILE A 182 -2.07 16.07 -26.56
CA ILE A 182 -1.83 17.21 -25.67
C ILE A 182 -0.38 17.71 -25.80
N GLY A 183 0.58 16.85 -26.15
CA GLY A 183 2.00 17.19 -26.24
C GLY A 183 2.33 18.43 -27.06
N PRO A 184 1.84 18.58 -28.31
CA PRO A 184 2.06 19.77 -29.09
C PRO A 184 1.53 21.06 -28.46
N LYS A 185 0.41 21.00 -27.72
CA LYS A 185 -0.15 22.15 -27.00
C LYS A 185 0.73 22.57 -25.82
N LEU A 186 1.33 21.59 -25.13
CA LEU A 186 2.28 21.83 -24.04
C LEU A 186 3.52 22.57 -24.55
N GLN A 187 4.11 22.06 -25.63
CA GLN A 187 5.29 22.64 -26.25
C GLN A 187 5.03 24.07 -26.72
N ALA A 188 3.88 24.35 -27.38
CA ALA A 188 3.51 25.65 -27.85
C ALA A 188 3.38 26.71 -26.73
N GLN A 189 3.07 26.30 -25.51
CA GLN A 189 2.92 27.18 -24.35
C GLN A 189 4.08 27.12 -23.36
N GLY A 190 5.09 26.27 -23.59
CA GLY A 190 6.23 26.09 -22.70
C GLY A 190 5.85 25.48 -21.31
N ILE A 191 4.74 24.75 -21.26
CA ILE A 191 4.25 24.11 -20.03
C ILE A 191 4.76 22.66 -19.98
N GLN A 192 5.22 22.19 -18.82
CA GLN A 192 5.65 20.79 -18.68
C GLN A 192 4.42 19.85 -18.70
N GLY A 193 4.59 18.69 -19.32
CA GLY A 193 3.56 17.67 -19.40
C GLY A 193 3.50 16.78 -18.18
N LEU A 194 3.79 15.48 -18.35
CA LEU A 194 3.81 14.50 -17.28
C LEU A 194 5.12 14.56 -16.50
N VAL A 195 5.04 14.81 -15.20
CA VAL A 195 6.14 14.67 -14.25
C VAL A 195 5.95 13.40 -13.41
N SER A 196 7.03 12.76 -13.00
CA SER A 196 7.00 11.62 -12.07
C SER A 196 8.39 11.39 -11.49
N GLY A 197 8.47 10.62 -10.42
CA GLY A 197 9.73 10.19 -9.80
C GLY A 197 10.45 9.08 -10.56
N TRP A 198 10.61 9.19 -11.87
CA TRP A 198 11.20 8.13 -12.70
C TRP A 198 12.72 8.01 -12.60
N GLY A 199 13.37 8.93 -11.91
CA GLY A 199 14.75 8.73 -11.43
C GLY A 199 14.87 7.70 -10.30
N GLU A 200 13.75 7.38 -9.65
CA GLU A 200 13.63 6.30 -8.65
C GLU A 200 13.08 5.01 -9.24
N VAL A 201 13.28 4.76 -10.49
CA VAL A 201 12.90 3.69 -11.44
C VAL A 201 11.64 2.86 -11.15
N TRP A 202 11.37 2.48 -9.90
CA TRP A 202 10.22 1.65 -9.52
C TRP A 202 8.85 2.22 -9.96
N MET A 203 8.71 3.54 -10.04
CA MET A 203 7.49 4.17 -10.55
C MET A 203 7.30 3.95 -12.05
N ILE A 204 8.40 3.76 -12.81
CA ILE A 204 8.33 3.36 -14.22
C ILE A 204 7.70 1.97 -14.32
N ASN A 205 8.14 1.04 -13.48
CA ASN A 205 7.58 -0.31 -13.43
C ASN A 205 6.09 -0.30 -13.13
N CYS A 206 5.63 0.57 -12.20
CA CYS A 206 4.20 0.70 -11.92
C CYS A 206 3.39 1.06 -13.17
N LEU A 207 3.77 2.12 -13.88
CA LEU A 207 3.04 2.55 -15.08
C LEU A 207 3.17 1.55 -16.24
N ALA A 208 4.36 0.97 -16.43
CA ALA A 208 4.57 -0.03 -17.47
C ALA A 208 3.76 -1.31 -17.23
N THR A 209 3.64 -1.72 -15.98
CA THR A 209 2.77 -2.83 -15.58
C THR A 209 1.31 -2.53 -15.86
N ASP A 210 0.84 -1.31 -15.57
CA ASP A 210 -0.52 -0.89 -15.87
C ASP A 210 -0.81 -1.04 -17.38
N TYR A 211 0.11 -0.60 -18.25
CA TYR A 211 -0.01 -0.79 -19.70
C TYR A 211 0.12 -2.26 -20.13
N ALA A 212 0.96 -3.05 -19.48
CA ALA A 212 1.08 -4.47 -19.80
C ALA A 212 -0.27 -5.18 -19.56
N PHE A 213 -0.92 -4.93 -18.44
CA PHE A 213 -2.25 -5.49 -18.16
C PHE A 213 -3.30 -4.99 -19.14
N ASN A 214 -3.25 -3.72 -19.56
CA ASN A 214 -4.19 -3.15 -20.52
C ASN A 214 -4.00 -3.66 -21.95
N ILE A 215 -2.76 -3.98 -22.35
CA ILE A 215 -2.44 -4.41 -23.73
C ILE A 215 -2.62 -5.91 -23.89
N MET A 216 -2.15 -6.73 -22.93
CA MET A 216 -2.09 -8.19 -23.08
C MET A 216 -2.89 -8.99 -22.04
N GLY A 217 -3.51 -8.32 -21.08
CA GLY A 217 -4.30 -8.95 -20.03
C GLY A 217 -3.46 -9.64 -18.96
N LYS A 218 -4.12 -9.94 -17.83
CA LYS A 218 -3.48 -10.51 -16.65
C LYS A 218 -2.76 -11.84 -16.94
N ASP A 219 -3.43 -12.76 -17.62
CA ASP A 219 -2.94 -14.14 -17.76
C ASP A 219 -1.63 -14.19 -18.56
N LYS A 220 -1.51 -13.38 -19.62
CA LYS A 220 -0.30 -13.31 -20.44
C LYS A 220 0.86 -12.61 -19.71
N VAL A 221 0.58 -11.55 -18.94
CA VAL A 221 1.58 -10.92 -18.06
C VAL A 221 2.12 -11.95 -17.06
N LEU A 222 1.25 -12.69 -16.37
CA LEU A 222 1.69 -13.71 -15.41
C LEU A 222 2.41 -14.89 -16.08
N ALA A 223 2.01 -15.27 -17.29
CA ALA A 223 2.73 -16.26 -18.09
C ALA A 223 4.15 -15.80 -18.44
N THR A 224 4.35 -14.51 -18.72
CA THR A 224 5.69 -13.95 -18.91
C THR A 224 6.54 -14.03 -17.63
N ILE A 225 5.98 -13.70 -16.50
CA ILE A 225 6.68 -13.80 -15.20
C ILE A 225 7.09 -15.24 -14.92
N ARG A 226 6.28 -16.24 -15.28
CA ARG A 226 6.64 -17.66 -15.18
C ARG A 226 7.66 -18.13 -16.21
N GLY A 227 7.94 -17.33 -17.25
CA GLY A 227 8.86 -17.67 -18.34
C GLY A 227 8.21 -18.45 -19.49
N GLU A 228 6.89 -18.50 -19.57
CA GLU A 228 6.10 -19.19 -20.60
C GLU A 228 5.92 -18.32 -21.86
N VAL A 229 5.92 -17.00 -21.69
CA VAL A 229 5.85 -16.00 -22.76
C VAL A 229 7.12 -15.15 -22.70
N PRO A 230 7.84 -14.92 -23.82
CA PRO A 230 9.05 -14.11 -23.80
C PRO A 230 8.74 -12.60 -23.77
N TYR A 231 9.68 -11.80 -23.24
CA TYR A 231 9.59 -10.33 -23.31
C TYR A 231 9.74 -9.79 -24.74
N THR A 232 10.18 -10.61 -25.69
CA THR A 232 10.20 -10.28 -27.12
C THR A 232 8.86 -10.50 -27.84
N ASP A 233 7.83 -10.94 -27.12
CA ASP A 233 6.47 -11.02 -27.66
C ASP A 233 6.02 -9.64 -28.18
N PRO A 234 5.32 -9.56 -29.33
CA PRO A 234 4.92 -8.29 -29.94
C PRO A 234 4.09 -7.38 -29.02
N GLU A 235 3.35 -7.91 -28.06
CA GLU A 235 2.57 -7.09 -27.12
C GLU A 235 3.46 -6.45 -26.04
N TRP A 236 4.54 -7.12 -25.61
CA TRP A 236 5.55 -6.47 -24.79
C TRP A 236 6.26 -5.34 -25.52
N VAL A 237 6.59 -5.54 -26.81
CA VAL A 237 7.15 -4.46 -27.64
C VAL A 237 6.19 -3.26 -27.69
N LYS A 238 4.86 -3.50 -27.81
CA LYS A 238 3.86 -2.43 -27.73
C LYS A 238 3.87 -1.70 -26.37
N VAL A 239 4.06 -2.42 -25.26
CA VAL A 239 4.19 -1.81 -23.93
C VAL A 239 5.37 -0.84 -23.89
N PHE A 240 6.53 -1.26 -24.38
CA PHE A 240 7.70 -0.40 -24.47
C PHE A 240 7.49 0.77 -25.44
N ASP A 241 6.76 0.56 -26.53
CA ASP A 241 6.47 1.59 -27.53
C ASP A 241 5.56 2.72 -26.98
N VAL A 242 4.71 2.45 -25.99
CA VAL A 242 3.95 3.48 -25.28
C VAL A 242 4.86 4.58 -24.74
N PHE A 243 5.99 4.23 -24.15
CA PHE A 243 6.95 5.21 -23.61
C PHE A 243 7.69 5.97 -24.71
N LYS A 244 7.98 5.30 -25.83
CA LYS A 244 8.49 5.97 -27.03
C LYS A 244 7.49 6.97 -27.58
N GLN A 245 6.22 6.60 -27.73
CA GLN A 245 5.17 7.49 -28.18
C GLN A 245 4.98 8.70 -27.26
N MET A 246 5.01 8.49 -25.93
CA MET A 246 4.96 9.59 -24.95
C MET A 246 6.14 10.56 -25.11
N ARG A 247 7.35 10.06 -25.31
CA ARG A 247 8.52 10.88 -25.60
C ARG A 247 8.33 11.68 -26.90
N ASP A 248 7.99 11.00 -27.99
CA ASP A 248 7.92 11.57 -29.34
C ASP A 248 6.80 12.63 -29.46
N SER A 249 5.71 12.47 -28.71
CA SER A 249 4.63 13.45 -28.63
C SER A 249 5.00 14.71 -27.83
N GLY A 250 6.03 14.65 -26.99
CA GLY A 250 6.40 15.73 -26.09
C GLY A 250 5.48 15.89 -24.87
N VAL A 251 4.69 14.84 -24.52
CA VAL A 251 3.83 14.87 -23.33
C VAL A 251 4.62 14.63 -22.04
N LEU A 252 5.83 14.06 -22.11
CA LEU A 252 6.72 13.89 -20.96
C LEU A 252 7.43 15.20 -20.62
N ALA A 253 7.62 15.47 -19.35
CA ALA A 253 8.43 16.59 -18.88
C ALA A 253 9.91 16.38 -19.21
N ASN A 254 10.63 17.47 -19.47
CA ASN A 254 12.06 17.42 -19.70
C ASN A 254 12.79 16.88 -18.47
N GLY A 255 13.71 15.93 -18.66
CA GLY A 255 14.50 15.34 -17.57
C GLY A 255 13.74 14.39 -16.65
N ILE A 256 12.57 13.91 -17.05
CA ILE A 256 11.72 13.03 -16.21
C ILE A 256 12.46 11.79 -15.70
N VAL A 257 13.39 11.23 -16.48
CA VAL A 257 14.16 10.02 -16.11
C VAL A 257 15.19 10.23 -14.98
N THR A 258 15.52 11.50 -14.68
CA THR A 258 16.41 11.85 -13.56
C THR A 258 15.66 12.50 -12.41
N MET A 259 14.35 12.68 -12.56
CA MET A 259 13.51 13.38 -11.59
C MET A 259 13.17 12.44 -10.43
N ILE A 260 13.48 12.84 -9.21
CA ILE A 260 13.03 12.14 -8.00
C ILE A 260 11.60 12.56 -7.66
N ASN A 261 10.87 11.71 -6.92
CA ASN A 261 9.45 11.95 -6.63
C ASN A 261 9.20 13.31 -5.97
N LYS A 262 10.03 13.69 -5.00
CA LYS A 262 9.94 14.99 -4.32
C LYS A 262 10.01 16.17 -5.29
N THR A 263 10.88 16.10 -6.31
CA THR A 263 10.99 17.14 -7.35
C THR A 263 9.75 17.18 -8.23
N ALA A 264 9.24 16.03 -8.65
CA ALA A 264 7.99 15.93 -9.42
C ALA A 264 6.81 16.55 -8.66
N GLU A 265 6.70 16.24 -7.38
CA GLU A 265 5.67 16.78 -6.48
C GLU A 265 5.76 18.30 -6.36
N GLN A 266 6.97 18.85 -6.22
CA GLN A 266 7.19 20.31 -6.17
C GLN A 266 6.80 20.99 -7.48
N ILE A 267 7.15 20.42 -8.63
CA ILE A 267 6.83 20.98 -9.95
C ILE A 267 5.31 21.01 -10.14
N PHE A 268 4.61 19.92 -9.82
CA PHE A 268 3.16 19.83 -9.95
C PHE A 268 2.42 20.74 -8.97
N ALA A 269 2.81 20.74 -7.70
CA ALA A 269 2.19 21.58 -6.67
C ALA A 269 2.34 23.08 -6.95
N ASN A 270 3.46 23.49 -7.61
CA ASN A 270 3.70 24.86 -8.04
C ASN A 270 3.05 25.21 -9.41
N GLU A 271 2.11 24.39 -9.88
CA GLU A 271 1.37 24.61 -11.15
C GLU A 271 2.28 24.76 -12.38
N LYS A 272 3.40 24.02 -12.43
CA LYS A 272 4.35 24.05 -13.57
C LYS A 272 4.24 22.83 -14.48
N ALA A 273 3.48 21.81 -14.11
CA ALA A 273 3.20 20.65 -14.93
C ALA A 273 1.71 20.35 -14.97
N VAL A 274 1.24 19.86 -16.11
CA VAL A 274 -0.19 19.56 -16.34
C VAL A 274 -0.57 18.24 -15.70
N PHE A 275 0.33 17.26 -15.73
CA PHE A 275 0.11 15.92 -15.19
C PHE A 275 1.20 15.51 -14.21
N ALA A 276 0.84 14.67 -13.25
CA ALA A 276 1.82 13.90 -12.46
C ALA A 276 1.35 12.46 -12.31
N PHE A 277 2.25 11.49 -12.52
CA PHE A 277 2.02 10.10 -12.15
C PHE A 277 2.54 9.90 -10.72
N ASN A 278 1.63 9.69 -9.77
CA ASN A 278 1.98 9.63 -8.34
C ASN A 278 0.97 8.79 -7.55
N GLY A 279 1.39 8.35 -6.38
CA GLY A 279 0.52 7.64 -5.46
C GLY A 279 -0.37 8.56 -4.62
N ALA A 280 -1.39 7.96 -4.00
CA ALA A 280 -2.37 8.68 -3.19
C ALA A 280 -1.76 9.52 -2.04
N TRP A 281 -0.54 9.21 -1.59
CA TRP A 281 0.20 10.01 -0.61
C TRP A 281 0.45 11.46 -1.07
N CYS A 282 0.44 11.73 -2.38
CA CYS A 282 0.64 13.07 -2.92
C CYS A 282 -0.41 14.08 -2.43
N VAL A 283 -1.59 13.63 -2.04
CA VAL A 283 -2.66 14.50 -1.53
C VAL A 283 -2.19 15.27 -0.31
N ASN A 284 -1.52 14.61 0.62
CA ASN A 284 -0.96 15.27 1.80
C ASN A 284 0.18 16.23 1.43
N VAL A 285 1.05 15.81 0.52
CA VAL A 285 2.19 16.62 0.05
C VAL A 285 1.71 17.89 -0.66
N TYR A 286 0.78 17.74 -1.60
CA TYR A 286 0.23 18.90 -2.34
C TYR A 286 -0.52 19.86 -1.44
N LYS A 287 -1.32 19.36 -0.49
CA LYS A 287 -2.00 20.20 0.49
C LYS A 287 -1.04 21.03 1.34
N GLY A 288 0.10 20.45 1.71
CA GLY A 288 1.15 21.16 2.45
C GLY A 288 1.89 22.21 1.63
N MET A 289 2.08 21.99 0.32
CA MET A 289 2.81 22.88 -0.56
C MET A 289 1.92 23.99 -1.17
N ASN A 290 0.71 23.62 -1.60
CA ASN A 290 -0.25 24.54 -2.24
C ASN A 290 -1.68 24.12 -1.85
N PRO A 291 -2.22 24.68 -0.74
CA PRO A 291 -3.58 24.36 -0.29
C PRO A 291 -4.69 24.71 -1.30
N ASN A 292 -4.40 25.61 -2.27
CA ASN A 292 -5.36 26.06 -3.28
C ASN A 292 -5.19 25.34 -4.63
N LEU A 293 -4.36 24.29 -4.70
CA LEU A 293 -4.16 23.54 -5.93
C LEU A 293 -5.45 22.82 -6.34
N GLU A 294 -5.96 23.17 -7.51
CA GLU A 294 -7.13 22.51 -8.11
C GLU A 294 -6.69 21.40 -9.07
N TYR A 295 -6.90 20.16 -8.68
CA TYR A 295 -6.53 19.00 -9.49
C TYR A 295 -7.59 17.91 -9.44
N GLY A 296 -7.52 17.01 -10.38
CA GLY A 296 -8.33 15.79 -10.44
C GLY A 296 -7.46 14.55 -10.56
N VAL A 297 -8.08 13.39 -10.40
CA VAL A 297 -7.44 12.08 -10.55
C VAL A 297 -8.05 11.38 -11.76
N MET A 298 -7.22 10.71 -12.53
CA MET A 298 -7.63 9.91 -13.68
C MET A 298 -6.82 8.62 -13.75
N LEU A 299 -7.42 7.57 -14.32
CA LEU A 299 -6.68 6.37 -14.68
C LEU A 299 -5.62 6.70 -15.75
N PRO A 300 -4.50 5.98 -15.85
CA PRO A 300 -3.64 6.06 -17.03
C PRO A 300 -4.50 5.85 -18.29
N PRO A 301 -4.30 6.66 -19.34
CA PRO A 301 -5.08 6.55 -20.56
C PRO A 301 -4.87 5.20 -21.26
N GLN A 302 -5.93 4.55 -21.70
CA GLN A 302 -5.89 3.22 -22.31
C GLN A 302 -5.09 3.21 -23.62
N ALA A 303 -4.16 2.30 -23.75
CA ALA A 303 -3.43 2.00 -24.98
C ALA A 303 -4.14 0.92 -25.83
N SER A 304 -5.03 0.16 -25.23
CA SER A 304 -5.84 -0.88 -25.87
C SER A 304 -7.26 -0.90 -25.30
N SER A 305 -8.24 -1.20 -26.15
CA SER A 305 -9.63 -1.43 -25.72
C SER A 305 -9.90 -2.91 -25.39
N GLU A 306 -8.94 -3.81 -25.56
CA GLU A 306 -9.11 -5.25 -25.40
C GLU A 306 -9.26 -5.66 -23.94
N TYR A 307 -8.46 -5.06 -23.07
CA TYR A 307 -8.51 -5.27 -21.63
C TYR A 307 -8.74 -3.95 -20.88
N PRO A 308 -9.41 -3.96 -19.72
CA PRO A 308 -9.57 -2.76 -18.92
C PRO A 308 -8.19 -2.25 -18.43
N MET A 309 -8.09 -0.93 -18.21
CA MET A 309 -6.90 -0.37 -17.56
C MET A 309 -6.75 -0.96 -16.16
N ALA A 310 -5.55 -1.41 -15.83
CA ALA A 310 -5.15 -1.71 -14.46
C ALA A 310 -4.39 -0.51 -13.87
N ILE A 311 -4.31 -0.44 -12.55
CA ILE A 311 -3.44 0.51 -11.85
C ILE A 311 -2.69 -0.20 -10.73
N TRP A 312 -1.49 0.24 -10.44
CA TRP A 312 -0.76 -0.25 -9.29
C TRP A 312 -1.45 0.17 -7.99
N GLY A 313 -1.84 -0.81 -7.16
CA GLY A 313 -2.55 -0.51 -5.92
C GLY A 313 -2.92 -1.75 -5.12
N GLY A 314 -3.20 -1.55 -3.84
CA GLY A 314 -3.54 -2.61 -2.90
C GLY A 314 -3.60 -2.09 -1.47
N ALA A 315 -3.34 -2.94 -0.48
CA ALA A 315 -3.09 -2.47 0.88
C ALA A 315 -1.82 -1.63 0.90
N GLY A 316 -1.91 -0.44 1.47
CA GLY A 316 -0.73 0.40 1.69
C GLY A 316 0.05 -0.08 2.92
N SER A 317 -0.66 -0.27 4.03
CA SER A 317 -0.13 -0.82 5.27
C SER A 317 -1.09 -1.83 5.86
N SER A 318 -0.54 -2.85 6.53
CA SER A 318 -1.34 -3.88 7.20
C SER A 318 -0.77 -4.17 8.57
N PHE A 319 -1.66 -4.52 9.50
CA PHE A 319 -1.28 -5.03 10.80
C PHE A 319 -1.55 -6.54 10.91
N MET A 320 -0.58 -7.25 11.48
CA MET A 320 -0.64 -8.67 11.81
C MET A 320 -0.81 -8.84 13.31
N VAL A 321 -1.53 -9.86 13.70
CA VAL A 321 -1.71 -10.25 15.12
C VAL A 321 -0.67 -11.30 15.46
N ASN A 322 0.06 -11.09 16.56
CA ASN A 322 1.00 -12.08 17.09
C ASN A 322 0.26 -13.35 17.53
N ALA A 323 0.56 -14.47 16.88
CA ALA A 323 -0.03 -15.77 17.21
C ALA A 323 0.23 -16.21 18.67
N ARG A 324 1.22 -15.61 19.33
CA ARG A 324 1.57 -15.90 20.73
C ARG A 324 1.09 -14.85 21.73
N SER A 325 0.36 -13.81 21.26
CA SER A 325 -0.27 -12.82 22.14
C SER A 325 -1.19 -13.53 23.15
N LYS A 326 -1.15 -13.09 24.39
CA LYS A 326 -2.08 -13.54 25.44
C LYS A 326 -3.43 -12.84 25.38
N ASN A 327 -3.51 -11.77 24.57
CA ASN A 327 -4.66 -10.87 24.48
C ASN A 327 -5.37 -10.95 23.12
N LYS A 328 -5.29 -12.10 22.41
CA LYS A 328 -5.76 -12.23 21.01
C LYS A 328 -7.16 -11.69 20.77
N GLU A 329 -8.10 -12.04 21.62
CA GLU A 329 -9.50 -11.61 21.48
C GLU A 329 -9.64 -10.08 21.59
N GLU A 330 -8.94 -9.46 22.54
CA GLU A 330 -8.98 -8.01 22.71
C GLU A 330 -8.22 -7.29 21.59
N VAL A 331 -7.15 -7.90 21.07
CA VAL A 331 -6.41 -7.41 19.88
C VAL A 331 -7.32 -7.41 18.65
N VAL A 332 -8.06 -8.49 18.41
CA VAL A 332 -8.98 -8.59 17.28
C VAL A 332 -10.12 -7.58 17.43
N LYS A 333 -10.71 -7.42 18.62
CA LYS A 333 -11.72 -6.39 18.88
C LYS A 333 -11.20 -4.98 18.61
N PHE A 334 -9.96 -4.67 19.04
CA PHE A 334 -9.33 -3.39 18.75
C PHE A 334 -9.15 -3.16 17.25
N LEU A 335 -8.62 -4.15 16.51
CA LEU A 335 -8.43 -4.03 15.06
C LEU A 335 -9.76 -3.91 14.32
N THR A 336 -10.79 -4.63 14.74
CA THR A 336 -12.15 -4.49 14.18
C THR A 336 -12.68 -3.07 14.38
N TRP A 337 -12.53 -2.50 15.58
CA TRP A 337 -12.89 -1.13 15.87
C TRP A 337 -12.04 -0.11 15.10
N LEU A 338 -10.72 -0.30 15.04
CA LEU A 338 -9.80 0.60 14.33
C LEU A 338 -10.12 0.68 12.83
N THR A 339 -10.66 -0.40 12.29
CA THR A 339 -11.01 -0.52 10.86
C THR A 339 -12.51 -0.36 10.60
N ASP A 340 -13.30 0.09 11.57
CA ASP A 340 -14.67 0.46 11.31
C ASP A 340 -14.78 1.74 10.46
N GLN A 341 -15.97 2.03 9.96
CA GLN A 341 -16.22 3.15 9.07
C GLN A 341 -15.76 4.49 9.65
N ASP A 342 -16.06 4.74 10.93
CA ASP A 342 -15.81 6.03 11.56
C ASP A 342 -14.33 6.24 11.91
N GLN A 343 -13.67 5.20 12.44
CA GLN A 343 -12.25 5.31 12.78
C GLN A 343 -11.39 5.41 11.52
N GLN A 344 -11.74 4.68 10.48
CA GLN A 344 -11.07 4.77 9.19
C GLN A 344 -11.28 6.14 8.51
N ALA A 345 -12.47 6.72 8.60
CA ALA A 345 -12.71 8.07 8.12
C ALA A 345 -11.91 9.11 8.93
N ASN A 346 -11.88 8.98 10.27
CA ASN A 346 -11.09 9.85 11.14
C ASN A 346 -9.59 9.76 10.84
N LEU A 347 -9.08 8.56 10.63
CA LEU A 347 -7.68 8.33 10.25
C LEU A 347 -7.37 8.98 8.89
N ALA A 348 -8.20 8.74 7.89
CA ALA A 348 -8.03 9.31 6.55
C ALA A 348 -8.05 10.85 6.57
N GLN A 349 -8.97 11.46 7.31
CA GLN A 349 -9.05 12.93 7.45
C GLN A 349 -7.82 13.52 8.16
N ALA A 350 -7.32 12.83 9.19
CA ALA A 350 -6.18 13.30 9.98
C ALA A 350 -4.85 13.18 9.23
N THR A 351 -4.73 12.21 8.33
CA THR A 351 -3.46 11.84 7.69
C THR A 351 -3.44 12.04 6.18
N ASN A 352 -4.59 12.33 5.56
CA ASN A 352 -4.82 12.35 4.11
C ASN A 352 -4.40 11.05 3.40
N ASN A 353 -4.43 9.91 4.11
CA ASN A 353 -4.26 8.57 3.54
C ASN A 353 -5.63 7.97 3.19
N LEU A 354 -5.63 7.00 2.26
CA LEU A 354 -6.88 6.37 1.83
C LEU A 354 -7.33 5.32 2.85
N PRO A 355 -8.62 5.28 3.23
CA PRO A 355 -9.13 4.28 4.16
C PRO A 355 -9.18 2.90 3.52
N ALA A 356 -8.86 1.85 4.28
CA ALA A 356 -9.05 0.47 3.84
C ALA A 356 -10.53 0.05 3.86
N ASN A 357 -11.35 0.70 4.70
CA ASN A 357 -12.78 0.47 4.77
C ASN A 357 -13.51 1.26 3.67
N LYS A 358 -14.10 0.53 2.69
CA LYS A 358 -14.80 1.14 1.55
C LYS A 358 -16.02 1.98 1.96
N ASN A 359 -16.65 1.68 3.11
CA ASN A 359 -17.79 2.44 3.60
C ASN A 359 -17.41 3.84 4.11
N SER A 360 -16.12 4.09 4.37
CA SER A 360 -15.61 5.39 4.82
C SER A 360 -15.56 6.45 3.71
N LEU A 361 -15.68 6.06 2.44
CA LEU A 361 -15.52 6.96 1.28
C LEU A 361 -16.49 8.14 1.30
N SER A 362 -17.70 7.96 1.84
CA SER A 362 -18.69 9.03 1.96
C SER A 362 -18.35 10.09 3.03
N LYS A 363 -17.34 9.83 3.85
CA LYS A 363 -16.95 10.67 5.00
C LYS A 363 -15.58 11.32 4.83
N ILE A 364 -14.94 11.19 3.67
CA ILE A 364 -13.60 11.72 3.40
C ILE A 364 -13.65 12.78 2.28
N PRO A 365 -12.61 13.64 2.15
CA PRO A 365 -12.52 14.60 1.06
C PRO A 365 -12.65 13.94 -0.32
N GLU A 366 -13.33 14.61 -1.26
CA GLU A 366 -13.62 14.06 -2.60
C GLU A 366 -12.34 13.65 -3.35
N ILE A 367 -11.24 14.38 -3.19
CA ILE A 367 -9.98 14.02 -3.87
C ILE A 367 -9.44 12.66 -3.40
N LEU A 368 -9.56 12.35 -2.10
CA LEU A 368 -9.21 11.04 -1.58
C LEU A 368 -10.17 9.96 -2.10
N ALA A 369 -11.46 10.27 -2.18
CA ALA A 369 -12.45 9.36 -2.73
C ALA A 369 -12.19 9.06 -4.23
N GLN A 370 -11.68 10.02 -5.01
CA GLN A 370 -11.29 9.80 -6.40
C GLN A 370 -10.15 8.78 -6.51
N PHE A 371 -9.10 8.91 -5.72
CA PHE A 371 -8.03 7.91 -5.66
C PHE A 371 -8.55 6.53 -5.22
N ALA A 372 -9.38 6.49 -4.20
CA ALA A 372 -9.89 5.23 -3.65
C ALA A 372 -10.79 4.45 -4.64
N ARG A 373 -11.56 5.14 -5.48
CA ARG A 373 -12.34 4.51 -6.56
C ARG A 373 -11.46 3.76 -7.57
N GLY A 374 -10.20 4.12 -7.69
CA GLY A 374 -9.21 3.37 -8.48
C GLY A 374 -8.95 1.96 -7.98
N MET A 375 -9.28 1.62 -6.73
CA MET A 375 -9.06 0.28 -6.17
C MET A 375 -9.77 -0.84 -6.93
N ASP A 376 -10.86 -0.57 -7.62
CA ASP A 376 -11.56 -1.56 -8.44
C ASP A 376 -10.69 -2.04 -9.62
N TYR A 377 -9.75 -1.21 -10.05
CA TYR A 377 -8.80 -1.48 -11.14
C TYR A 377 -7.43 -1.91 -10.63
N ALA A 378 -7.24 -2.03 -9.31
CA ALA A 378 -5.93 -2.24 -8.71
C ALA A 378 -5.35 -3.63 -9.00
N THR A 379 -4.05 -3.64 -9.26
CA THR A 379 -3.21 -4.84 -9.31
C THR A 379 -1.91 -4.61 -8.52
N HIS A 380 -1.32 -5.68 -8.00
CA HIS A 380 -0.09 -5.59 -7.21
C HIS A 380 0.66 -6.92 -7.26
N PRO A 381 2.01 -6.96 -7.30
CA PRO A 381 2.79 -8.20 -7.28
C PRO A 381 2.39 -9.16 -6.15
N ASN A 382 2.06 -8.63 -4.99
CA ASN A 382 1.66 -9.44 -3.83
C ASN A 382 0.36 -10.25 -4.02
N ILE A 383 -0.44 -9.95 -5.07
CA ILE A 383 -1.66 -10.70 -5.39
C ILE A 383 -1.54 -11.55 -6.66
N TRP A 384 -0.37 -11.56 -7.32
CA TRP A 384 -0.19 -12.31 -8.57
C TRP A 384 0.11 -13.80 -8.33
N GLY A 385 0.63 -14.18 -7.16
CA GLY A 385 1.05 -15.55 -6.85
C GLY A 385 2.35 -15.97 -7.51
N VAL A 386 2.97 -15.08 -8.28
CA VAL A 386 4.27 -15.25 -8.96
C VAL A 386 5.08 -13.97 -8.82
N SER A 387 6.39 -14.08 -8.83
CA SER A 387 7.32 -12.95 -8.74
C SER A 387 8.34 -12.98 -9.85
N GLU A 388 8.67 -11.81 -10.39
CA GLU A 388 9.74 -11.66 -11.35
C GLU A 388 11.11 -11.63 -10.64
N PHE A 389 12.18 -11.94 -11.37
CA PHE A 389 13.55 -11.82 -10.86
C PHE A 389 13.95 -10.34 -10.75
N SER A 390 14.62 -9.96 -9.66
CA SER A 390 15.04 -8.57 -9.44
C SER A 390 15.90 -7.99 -10.56
N LEU A 391 16.81 -8.81 -11.13
CA LEU A 391 17.64 -8.37 -12.27
C LEU A 391 16.84 -8.16 -13.56
N VAL A 392 15.73 -8.87 -13.74
CA VAL A 392 14.82 -8.67 -14.86
C VAL A 392 14.03 -7.37 -14.68
N ILE A 393 13.54 -7.11 -13.46
CA ILE A 393 12.86 -5.85 -13.11
C ILE A 393 13.81 -4.67 -13.36
N GLU A 394 15.04 -4.74 -12.88
CA GLU A 394 16.06 -3.69 -13.09
C GLU A 394 16.32 -3.43 -14.57
N ALA A 395 16.49 -4.49 -15.37
CA ALA A 395 16.70 -4.36 -16.80
C ALA A 395 15.48 -3.75 -17.53
N PHE A 396 14.28 -4.11 -17.10
CA PHE A 396 13.03 -3.58 -17.61
C PHE A 396 12.90 -2.07 -17.33
N GLU A 397 13.16 -1.66 -16.12
CA GLU A 397 13.08 -0.25 -15.67
C GLU A 397 14.13 0.61 -16.37
N ASN A 398 15.40 0.21 -16.36
CA ASN A 398 16.49 0.93 -17.02
C ASN A 398 16.32 0.92 -18.56
N GLY A 399 15.75 -0.15 -19.11
CA GLY A 399 15.42 -0.24 -20.52
C GLY A 399 14.42 0.83 -20.95
N ILE A 400 13.35 1.03 -20.18
CA ILE A 400 12.36 2.09 -20.45
C ILE A 400 12.98 3.48 -20.34
N GLN A 401 13.84 3.73 -19.34
CA GLN A 401 14.59 4.99 -19.30
C GLN A 401 15.41 5.21 -20.58
N SER A 402 16.10 4.16 -21.08
CA SER A 402 16.88 4.23 -22.31
C SER A 402 16.02 4.52 -23.55
N ILE A 403 14.76 4.05 -23.59
CA ILE A 403 13.78 4.41 -24.63
C ILE A 403 13.43 5.89 -24.54
N ILE A 404 13.14 6.39 -23.34
CA ILE A 404 12.71 7.78 -23.11
C ILE A 404 13.82 8.78 -23.50
N ILE A 405 15.10 8.46 -23.25
CA ILE A 405 16.23 9.32 -23.67
C ILE A 405 16.66 9.07 -25.12
N GLY A 406 16.07 8.10 -25.82
CA GLY A 406 16.32 7.84 -27.22
C GLY A 406 17.56 6.97 -27.52
N GLU A 407 18.13 6.33 -26.52
CA GLU A 407 19.30 5.43 -26.70
C GLU A 407 18.96 4.07 -27.25
N LYS A 408 17.77 3.52 -26.89
CA LYS A 408 17.34 2.18 -27.34
C LYS A 408 15.94 2.23 -27.95
N THR A 409 15.68 1.29 -28.86
CA THR A 409 14.33 1.04 -29.38
C THR A 409 13.57 0.06 -28.46
N PRO A 410 12.23 0.02 -28.54
CA PRO A 410 11.40 -0.97 -27.85
C PRO A 410 11.88 -2.41 -28.04
N GLU A 411 12.23 -2.78 -29.27
CA GLU A 411 12.70 -4.14 -29.62
C GLU A 411 14.06 -4.46 -28.97
N GLN A 412 14.97 -3.49 -28.93
CA GLN A 412 16.28 -3.67 -28.27
C GLN A 412 16.12 -3.90 -26.77
N VAL A 413 15.22 -3.15 -26.12
CA VAL A 413 14.93 -3.33 -24.71
C VAL A 413 14.26 -4.68 -24.45
N ALA A 414 13.28 -5.06 -25.27
CA ALA A 414 12.61 -6.35 -25.19
C ALA A 414 13.62 -7.54 -25.28
N ALA A 415 14.55 -7.46 -26.23
CA ALA A 415 15.59 -8.48 -26.42
C ALA A 415 16.58 -8.54 -25.23
N GLU A 416 16.94 -7.39 -24.66
CA GLU A 416 17.85 -7.33 -23.50
C GLU A 416 17.19 -7.91 -22.25
N VAL A 417 15.96 -7.51 -21.95
CA VAL A 417 15.18 -8.02 -20.80
C VAL A 417 15.01 -9.54 -20.93
N GLN A 418 14.66 -10.03 -22.14
CA GLN A 418 14.51 -11.46 -22.41
C GLN A 418 15.81 -12.22 -22.15
N ARG A 419 16.95 -11.74 -22.64
CA ARG A 419 18.26 -12.37 -22.41
C ARG A 419 18.59 -12.48 -20.92
N ILE A 420 18.25 -11.48 -20.13
CA ILE A 420 18.45 -11.50 -18.68
C ILE A 420 17.51 -12.51 -18.04
N LYS A 421 16.25 -12.55 -18.46
CA LYS A 421 15.24 -13.53 -18.00
C LYS A 421 15.71 -14.96 -18.23
N GLU A 422 16.17 -15.29 -19.42
CA GLU A 422 16.69 -16.62 -19.77
C GLU A 422 17.86 -17.03 -18.87
N ARG A 423 18.78 -16.11 -18.60
CA ARG A 423 19.91 -16.36 -17.71
C ARG A 423 19.46 -16.66 -16.27
N GLU A 424 18.48 -15.92 -15.74
CA GLU A 424 17.97 -16.15 -14.40
C GLU A 424 17.15 -17.45 -14.30
N LEU A 425 16.37 -17.79 -15.32
CA LEU A 425 15.67 -19.08 -15.41
C LEU A 425 16.67 -20.27 -15.46
N ALA A 426 17.72 -20.17 -16.24
CA ALA A 426 18.76 -21.19 -16.30
C ALA A 426 19.44 -21.42 -14.94
N LYS A 427 19.75 -20.36 -14.20
CA LYS A 427 20.30 -20.46 -12.84
C LYS A 427 19.33 -21.12 -11.85
N LYS A 428 18.03 -20.83 -11.98
CA LYS A 428 16.99 -21.43 -11.13
C LYS A 428 16.83 -22.92 -11.37
N ASN A 429 16.90 -23.35 -12.64
CA ASN A 429 16.76 -24.75 -13.04
C ASN A 429 18.01 -25.61 -12.78
N ALA A 430 19.16 -24.97 -12.56
CA ALA A 430 20.43 -25.65 -12.23
C ALA A 430 20.60 -25.91 -10.71
N LYS A 431 19.70 -25.40 -9.88
CA LYS A 431 19.66 -25.63 -8.42
C LYS A 431 18.60 -26.67 -8.06
#